data_8874ab1966b862611d8b2c3509569561
#
_entry.id   8874ab1966b862611d8b2c3509569561
#
_cell.length_a   1.000
_cell.length_b   1.000
_cell.length_c   1.000
_cell.angle_alpha   90.00
_cell.angle_beta   90.00
_cell.angle_gamma   90.00
#
_symmetry.space_group_name_H-M   'P 1'
#
loop_
_entity.id
_entity.type
_entity.pdbx_description
1 polymer ?
#
loop_
_entity_poly.entity_id
_entity_poly.type
_entity_poly.pdbx_seq_one_letter_code
_entity_poly.pdbx_strand_id
1 'polypeptide(L)'
;MMIKIATYAVAFGLLAFLAGSPATAQANAKADPRPTSKATASKHTTRMISDSTFAREAAEGGIAEVKFGQLAEEKGSSPEVKDFGKRMVTDHTKANDQLKTDAAKEKFTLPTDMSKRDQMAYDRLSKLSGSAFDRAYARDMVRDHRADVTEFLNESKNGKQEWTKDFASQTLPTLREHLKQAEEMLHKVEPAKTTKTSKS
;
A
#
# COMPACT_ATOMS: atom_id res chain seq x y z
N MET A 1 -24.44 -41.83 -5.10
CA MET A 1 -23.17 -42.14 -5.79
C MET A 1 -22.04 -41.74 -4.85
N MET A 2 -21.26 -42.73 -4.42
CA MET A 2 -20.44 -42.73 -3.21
C MET A 2 -19.15 -41.91 -3.33
N ILE A 3 -18.88 -41.15 -2.28
CA ILE A 3 -17.66 -40.40 -2.06
C ILE A 3 -16.57 -41.35 -1.53
N LYS A 4 -15.41 -41.38 -2.17
CA LYS A 4 -14.24 -42.08 -1.65
C LYS A 4 -13.34 -41.13 -0.90
N ILE A 5 -13.22 -41.35 0.40
CA ILE A 5 -12.28 -40.72 1.31
C ILE A 5 -10.97 -41.50 1.24
N ALA A 6 -9.87 -40.81 0.92
CA ALA A 6 -8.53 -41.38 0.99
C ALA A 6 -7.80 -40.86 2.23
N THR A 7 -7.56 -41.78 3.15
CA THR A 7 -6.79 -41.58 4.38
C THR A 7 -5.32 -41.83 4.08
N TYR A 8 -4.41 -40.94 4.41
CA TYR A 8 -2.97 -41.21 4.41
C TYR A 8 -2.42 -41.14 5.83
N ALA A 9 -1.82 -42.27 6.21
CA ALA A 9 -1.27 -42.56 7.51
C ALA A 9 0.10 -41.91 7.73
N VAL A 10 0.31 -41.49 8.98
CA VAL A 10 1.53 -40.96 9.54
C VAL A 10 2.51 -42.09 9.84
N ALA A 11 3.77 -41.94 9.46
CA ALA A 11 4.87 -42.77 9.93
C ALA A 11 5.79 -42.00 10.84
N PHE A 12 5.82 -42.41 12.11
CA PHE A 12 6.76 -41.97 13.13
C PHE A 12 8.11 -42.67 12.90
N GLY A 13 9.17 -41.95 12.86
CA GLY A 13 10.55 -42.43 12.90
C GLY A 13 11.30 -41.82 14.06
N LEU A 14 11.44 -42.62 15.11
CA LEU A 14 12.24 -42.32 16.32
C LEU A 14 13.64 -42.85 16.08
N LEU A 15 14.71 -42.05 16.28
CA LEU A 15 16.04 -42.58 16.51
C LEU A 15 16.78 -41.75 17.56
N ALA A 16 17.39 -42.50 18.49
CA ALA A 16 17.92 -42.08 19.78
C ALA A 16 19.41 -41.71 19.76
N PHE A 17 19.76 -40.87 20.71
CA PHE A 17 20.97 -40.78 21.53
C PHE A 17 22.36 -41.13 20.96
N LEU A 18 23.28 -40.18 21.11
CA LEU A 18 24.61 -40.47 21.73
C LEU A 18 25.16 -39.21 22.41
N ALA A 19 25.48 -39.40 23.70
CA ALA A 19 26.11 -38.44 24.59
C ALA A 19 27.62 -38.39 24.39
N GLY A 20 28.23 -37.25 24.55
CA GLY A 20 29.68 -37.09 24.61
C GLY A 20 30.06 -35.71 25.16
N SER A 21 30.44 -35.66 26.44
CA SER A 21 31.14 -34.54 27.10
C SER A 21 32.55 -34.99 27.43
N PRO A 22 33.44 -34.09 27.95
CA PRO A 22 33.78 -32.71 27.63
C PRO A 22 35.29 -32.57 27.36
N ALA A 23 35.71 -31.48 26.75
CA ALA A 23 37.12 -31.06 26.82
C ALA A 23 37.19 -29.55 27.06
N THR A 24 37.64 -29.22 28.25
CA THR A 24 38.09 -27.89 28.68
C THR A 24 39.35 -27.49 27.92
N ALA A 25 39.32 -26.32 27.27
CA ALA A 25 40.56 -25.62 26.91
C ALA A 25 40.36 -24.12 27.13
N GLN A 26 41.26 -23.62 27.93
CA GLN A 26 41.35 -22.30 28.54
C GLN A 26 41.96 -21.27 27.58
N ALA A 27 41.40 -20.09 27.57
CA ALA A 27 41.97 -18.76 27.41
C ALA A 27 43.02 -18.48 26.32
N ASN A 28 42.69 -17.55 25.43
CA ASN A 28 43.52 -16.33 25.32
C ASN A 28 42.69 -15.22 24.69
N ALA A 29 42.41 -14.21 25.50
CA ALA A 29 41.78 -12.98 25.07
C ALA A 29 42.81 -12.14 24.27
N LYS A 30 42.68 -12.06 22.96
CA LYS A 30 43.22 -10.97 22.18
C LYS A 30 42.04 -10.13 21.68
N ALA A 31 41.93 -8.93 22.23
CA ALA A 31 40.98 -7.94 21.82
C ALA A 31 41.26 -7.55 20.35
N ASP A 32 40.36 -7.93 19.45
CA ASP A 32 40.31 -7.43 18.11
C ASP A 32 39.51 -6.13 18.11
N PRO A 33 40.01 -5.05 17.49
CA PRO A 33 39.26 -3.78 17.43
C PRO A 33 38.05 -3.98 16.52
N ARG A 34 36.86 -3.94 17.12
CA ARG A 34 35.58 -3.92 16.43
C ARG A 34 35.58 -2.79 15.39
N PRO A 35 35.41 -3.05 14.09
CA PRO A 35 35.21 -1.99 13.13
C PRO A 35 33.92 -1.25 13.45
N THR A 36 34.02 0.01 13.80
CA THR A 36 32.89 0.93 13.90
C THR A 36 32.24 1.00 12.54
N SER A 37 31.12 0.31 12.36
CA SER A 37 30.29 0.46 11.19
C SER A 37 29.79 1.91 11.15
N LYS A 38 30.40 2.72 10.27
CA LYS A 38 29.83 4.00 9.87
C LYS A 38 28.41 3.70 9.40
N ALA A 39 27.42 4.18 10.13
CA ALA A 39 26.04 4.22 9.67
C ALA A 39 26.04 5.05 8.37
N THR A 40 26.04 4.35 7.26
CA THR A 40 25.78 4.96 5.96
C THR A 40 24.34 5.40 6.00
N ALA A 41 24.10 6.69 6.20
CA ALA A 41 22.80 7.29 6.02
C ALA A 41 22.34 6.91 4.60
N SER A 42 21.42 5.97 4.53
CA SER A 42 20.75 5.60 3.29
C SER A 42 20.06 6.86 2.79
N LYS A 43 20.69 7.53 1.81
CA LYS A 43 20.01 8.55 1.03
C LYS A 43 18.81 7.85 0.41
N HIS A 44 17.63 8.20 0.85
CA HIS A 44 16.37 7.78 0.26
C HIS A 44 16.35 8.39 -1.15
N THR A 45 16.97 7.69 -2.08
CA THR A 45 16.93 8.04 -3.50
C THR A 45 15.53 7.70 -3.96
N THR A 46 14.66 8.70 -4.06
CA THR A 46 13.37 8.53 -4.73
C THR A 46 13.68 7.94 -6.10
N ARG A 47 13.27 6.69 -6.30
CA ARG A 47 13.49 6.00 -7.57
C ARG A 47 12.74 6.76 -8.65
N MET A 48 13.46 7.35 -9.58
CA MET A 48 12.87 7.95 -10.77
C MET A 48 12.29 6.81 -11.61
N ILE A 49 10.96 6.76 -11.72
CA ILE A 49 10.28 5.85 -12.64
C ILE A 49 10.23 6.51 -14.03
N SER A 50 10.07 5.72 -15.08
CA SER A 50 9.89 6.28 -16.42
C SER A 50 8.48 6.83 -16.59
N ASP A 51 8.31 7.83 -17.43
CA ASP A 51 7.00 8.43 -17.77
C ASP A 51 5.98 7.36 -18.19
N SER A 52 6.42 6.34 -18.93
CA SER A 52 5.56 5.22 -19.31
C SER A 52 5.18 4.31 -18.14
N THR A 53 6.06 4.18 -17.14
CA THR A 53 5.75 3.47 -15.89
C THR A 53 4.76 4.28 -15.06
N PHE A 54 5.01 5.60 -14.92
CA PHE A 54 4.09 6.52 -14.27
C PHE A 54 2.67 6.42 -14.87
N ALA A 55 2.55 6.53 -16.19
CA ALA A 55 1.25 6.48 -16.86
C ALA A 55 0.49 5.17 -16.62
N ARG A 56 1.22 4.03 -16.56
CA ARG A 56 0.62 2.73 -16.22
C ARG A 56 0.18 2.65 -14.78
N GLU A 57 1.05 3.03 -13.84
CA GLU A 57 0.76 3.00 -12.41
C GLU A 57 -0.37 3.97 -12.05
N ALA A 58 -0.42 5.16 -12.67
CA ALA A 58 -1.52 6.11 -12.51
C ALA A 58 -2.86 5.56 -13.03
N ALA A 59 -2.86 4.81 -14.17
CA ALA A 59 -4.08 4.19 -14.68
C ALA A 59 -4.55 3.03 -13.78
N GLU A 60 -3.65 2.15 -13.35
CA GLU A 60 -3.97 1.03 -12.44
C GLU A 60 -4.49 1.54 -11.09
N GLY A 61 -3.81 2.53 -10.51
CA GLY A 61 -4.19 3.16 -9.24
C GLY A 61 -5.53 3.88 -9.34
N GLY A 62 -5.73 4.69 -10.39
CA GLY A 62 -6.99 5.38 -10.60
C GLY A 62 -8.20 4.44 -10.76
N ILE A 63 -8.02 3.29 -11.43
CA ILE A 63 -9.06 2.24 -11.51
C ILE A 63 -9.31 1.64 -10.12
N ALA A 64 -8.25 1.38 -9.35
CA ALA A 64 -8.35 0.85 -8.00
C ALA A 64 -9.11 1.81 -7.08
N GLU A 65 -8.79 3.11 -7.12
CA GLU A 65 -9.43 4.13 -6.28
C GLU A 65 -10.93 4.26 -6.55
N VAL A 66 -11.38 4.14 -7.80
CA VAL A 66 -12.81 4.09 -8.12
C VAL A 66 -13.46 2.86 -7.47
N LYS A 67 -12.85 1.68 -7.55
CA LYS A 67 -13.39 0.45 -6.94
C LYS A 67 -13.37 0.50 -5.41
N PHE A 68 -12.32 1.05 -4.82
CA PHE A 68 -12.23 1.26 -3.36
C PHE A 68 -13.29 2.26 -2.88
N GLY A 69 -13.53 3.32 -3.64
CA GLY A 69 -14.56 4.30 -3.35
C GLY A 69 -15.97 3.68 -3.36
N GLN A 70 -16.29 2.89 -4.39
CA GLN A 70 -17.56 2.14 -4.47
C GLN A 70 -17.73 1.19 -3.29
N LEU A 71 -16.66 0.48 -2.92
CA LEU A 71 -16.67 -0.42 -1.77
C LEU A 71 -16.90 0.35 -0.45
N ALA A 72 -16.35 1.57 -0.32
CA ALA A 72 -16.55 2.42 0.83
C ALA A 72 -18.00 2.96 0.94
N GLU A 73 -18.61 3.28 -0.19
CA GLU A 73 -20.04 3.64 -0.23
C GLU A 73 -20.94 2.48 0.23
N GLU A 74 -20.61 1.25 -0.17
CA GLU A 74 -21.37 0.04 0.18
C GLU A 74 -21.14 -0.39 1.63
N LYS A 75 -19.89 -0.51 2.08
CA LYS A 75 -19.50 -1.17 3.35
C LYS A 75 -19.15 -0.23 4.48
N GLY A 76 -18.90 1.04 4.21
CA GLY A 76 -18.59 2.04 5.22
C GLY A 76 -19.72 2.16 6.25
N SER A 77 -19.36 2.27 7.50
CA SER A 77 -20.33 2.49 8.60
C SER A 77 -20.41 3.97 8.99
N SER A 78 -19.32 4.72 8.88
CA SER A 78 -19.33 6.15 9.16
C SER A 78 -19.69 6.98 7.92
N PRO A 79 -20.39 8.11 8.11
CA PRO A 79 -20.67 9.05 7.02
C PRO A 79 -19.39 9.53 6.33
N GLU A 80 -18.34 9.79 7.09
CA GLU A 80 -17.07 10.28 6.57
C GLU A 80 -16.43 9.32 5.57
N VAL A 81 -16.50 8.00 5.84
CA VAL A 81 -15.98 6.97 4.93
C VAL A 81 -16.80 6.92 3.64
N LYS A 82 -18.12 6.98 3.76
CA LYS A 82 -19.02 6.97 2.60
C LYS A 82 -18.84 8.22 1.73
N ASP A 83 -18.76 9.38 2.34
CA ASP A 83 -18.62 10.64 1.63
C ASP A 83 -17.24 10.73 0.94
N PHE A 84 -16.18 10.26 1.61
CA PHE A 84 -14.86 10.14 1.00
C PHE A 84 -14.88 9.15 -0.15
N GLY A 85 -15.52 7.98 0.00
CA GLY A 85 -15.69 7.00 -1.07
C GLY A 85 -16.35 7.59 -2.31
N LYS A 86 -17.44 8.32 -2.15
CA LYS A 86 -18.13 9.05 -3.22
C LYS A 86 -17.22 10.03 -3.98
N ARG A 87 -16.40 10.73 -3.21
CA ARG A 87 -15.42 11.65 -3.77
C ARG A 87 -14.36 10.92 -4.58
N MET A 88 -13.84 9.79 -4.08
CA MET A 88 -12.89 8.95 -4.83
C MET A 88 -13.47 8.50 -6.16
N VAL A 89 -14.71 8.00 -6.18
CA VAL A 89 -15.39 7.61 -7.41
C VAL A 89 -15.46 8.77 -8.39
N THR A 90 -15.89 9.95 -7.94
CA THR A 90 -16.07 11.12 -8.81
C THR A 90 -14.75 11.62 -9.38
N ASP A 91 -13.78 11.89 -8.51
CA ASP A 91 -12.56 12.59 -8.91
C ASP A 91 -11.63 11.66 -9.70
N HIS A 92 -11.52 10.38 -9.30
CA HIS A 92 -10.68 9.41 -10.03
C HIS A 92 -11.31 8.96 -11.35
N THR A 93 -12.64 8.91 -11.47
CA THR A 93 -13.28 8.69 -12.78
C THR A 93 -12.89 9.81 -13.76
N LYS A 94 -13.01 11.07 -13.32
CA LYS A 94 -12.62 12.22 -14.15
C LYS A 94 -11.13 12.19 -14.52
N ALA A 95 -10.25 11.89 -13.57
CA ALA A 95 -8.81 11.80 -13.83
C ALA A 95 -8.47 10.65 -14.80
N ASN A 96 -9.13 9.49 -14.66
CA ASN A 96 -8.95 8.35 -15.54
C ASN A 96 -9.38 8.66 -16.99
N ASP A 97 -10.48 9.38 -17.15
CA ASP A 97 -10.96 9.78 -18.49
C ASP A 97 -10.00 10.79 -19.15
N GLN A 98 -9.43 11.71 -18.38
CA GLN A 98 -8.39 12.62 -18.85
C GLN A 98 -7.14 11.85 -19.28
N LEU A 99 -6.63 10.94 -18.41
CA LEU A 99 -5.45 10.14 -18.71
C LEU A 99 -5.64 9.28 -19.97
N LYS A 100 -6.81 8.66 -20.13
CA LYS A 100 -7.15 7.90 -21.35
C LYS A 100 -7.13 8.79 -22.60
N THR A 101 -7.68 9.99 -22.50
CA THR A 101 -7.72 10.95 -23.60
C THR A 101 -6.31 11.36 -24.02
N ASP A 102 -5.44 11.66 -23.05
CA ASP A 102 -4.08 12.11 -23.33
C ASP A 102 -3.20 10.97 -23.85
N ALA A 103 -3.30 9.79 -23.25
CA ALA A 103 -2.61 8.59 -23.73
C ALA A 103 -3.00 8.20 -25.16
N ALA A 104 -4.29 8.37 -25.55
CA ALA A 104 -4.76 8.07 -26.90
C ALA A 104 -4.15 9.01 -27.95
N LYS A 105 -3.97 10.30 -27.64
CA LYS A 105 -3.27 11.26 -28.53
C LYS A 105 -1.83 10.83 -28.79
N GLU A 106 -1.19 10.30 -27.78
CA GLU A 106 0.21 9.82 -27.82
C GLU A 106 0.33 8.35 -28.31
N LYS A 107 -0.78 7.73 -28.68
CA LYS A 107 -0.84 6.31 -29.09
C LYS A 107 -0.28 5.37 -28.02
N PHE A 108 -0.40 5.75 -26.76
CA PHE A 108 0.06 4.97 -25.61
C PHE A 108 -1.08 4.09 -25.10
N THR A 109 -0.79 2.79 -24.89
CA THR A 109 -1.77 1.83 -24.36
C THR A 109 -1.68 1.75 -22.85
N LEU A 110 -2.77 2.12 -22.18
CA LEU A 110 -2.94 2.03 -20.74
C LEU A 110 -3.47 0.66 -20.33
N PRO A 111 -3.18 0.20 -19.09
CA PRO A 111 -3.87 -0.91 -18.44
C PRO A 111 -5.38 -0.63 -18.35
N THR A 112 -6.18 -1.70 -18.37
CA THR A 112 -7.65 -1.66 -18.25
C THR A 112 -8.17 -2.16 -16.91
N ASP A 113 -7.27 -2.67 -16.07
CA ASP A 113 -7.56 -3.20 -14.75
C ASP A 113 -6.58 -2.66 -13.70
N MET A 114 -6.96 -2.77 -12.43
CA MET A 114 -6.08 -2.44 -11.32
C MET A 114 -4.92 -3.46 -11.20
N SER A 115 -3.85 -3.07 -10.53
CA SER A 115 -2.72 -3.95 -10.29
C SER A 115 -3.10 -5.17 -9.42
N LYS A 116 -2.29 -6.24 -9.48
CA LYS A 116 -2.47 -7.41 -8.59
C LYS A 116 -2.38 -7.04 -7.11
N ARG A 117 -1.53 -6.07 -6.76
CA ARG A 117 -1.41 -5.54 -5.39
C ARG A 117 -2.73 -4.92 -4.94
N ASP A 118 -3.33 -4.11 -5.77
CA ASP A 118 -4.55 -3.38 -5.46
C ASP A 118 -5.76 -4.34 -5.45
N GLN A 119 -5.78 -5.35 -6.31
CA GLN A 119 -6.77 -6.42 -6.25
C GLN A 119 -6.71 -7.16 -4.91
N MET A 120 -5.51 -7.48 -4.40
CA MET A 120 -5.37 -8.12 -3.08
C MET A 120 -5.84 -7.20 -1.94
N ALA A 121 -5.59 -5.90 -2.05
CA ALA A 121 -6.09 -4.93 -1.08
C ALA A 121 -7.62 -4.84 -1.12
N TYR A 122 -8.21 -4.80 -2.31
CA TYR A 122 -9.67 -4.85 -2.51
C TYR A 122 -10.28 -6.12 -1.90
N ASP A 123 -9.72 -7.29 -2.19
CA ASP A 123 -10.19 -8.57 -1.67
C ASP A 123 -10.12 -8.64 -0.15
N ARG A 124 -9.10 -8.03 0.45
CA ARG A 124 -8.97 -7.92 1.91
C ARG A 124 -10.02 -6.98 2.49
N LEU A 125 -10.20 -5.79 1.93
CA LEU A 125 -11.19 -4.81 2.38
C LEU A 125 -12.61 -5.34 2.23
N SER A 126 -12.91 -6.03 1.13
CA SER A 126 -14.24 -6.57 0.84
C SER A 126 -14.75 -7.58 1.89
N LYS A 127 -13.84 -8.20 2.65
CA LYS A 127 -14.15 -9.14 3.75
C LYS A 127 -14.45 -8.45 5.08
N LEU A 128 -14.23 -7.13 5.16
CA LEU A 128 -14.47 -6.35 6.36
C LEU A 128 -15.83 -5.66 6.29
N SER A 129 -16.33 -5.23 7.46
CA SER A 129 -17.54 -4.42 7.60
C SER A 129 -17.47 -3.54 8.84
N GLY A 130 -18.38 -2.57 8.93
CA GLY A 130 -18.50 -1.69 10.09
C GLY A 130 -17.19 -0.95 10.40
N SER A 131 -16.93 -0.68 11.67
CA SER A 131 -15.75 0.07 12.10
C SER A 131 -14.42 -0.60 11.77
N ALA A 132 -14.39 -1.92 11.52
CA ALA A 132 -13.19 -2.62 11.07
C ALA A 132 -12.87 -2.26 9.61
N PHE A 133 -13.89 -2.19 8.76
CA PHE A 133 -13.77 -1.69 7.39
C PHE A 133 -13.29 -0.24 7.39
N ASP A 134 -14.00 0.63 8.12
CA ASP A 134 -13.71 2.07 8.15
C ASP A 134 -12.24 2.36 8.49
N ARG A 135 -11.71 1.73 9.55
CA ARG A 135 -10.31 1.90 9.93
C ARG A 135 -9.32 1.35 8.91
N ALA A 136 -9.61 0.19 8.33
CA ALA A 136 -8.73 -0.41 7.35
C ALA A 136 -8.70 0.44 6.07
N TYR A 137 -9.86 0.85 5.58
CA TYR A 137 -10.00 1.73 4.42
C TYR A 137 -9.27 3.06 4.63
N ALA A 138 -9.52 3.75 5.74
CA ALA A 138 -8.89 5.03 6.03
C ALA A 138 -7.34 4.95 6.06
N ARG A 139 -6.78 3.87 6.64
CA ARG A 139 -5.33 3.66 6.65
C ARG A 139 -4.76 3.40 5.26
N ASP A 140 -5.47 2.63 4.45
CA ASP A 140 -5.06 2.38 3.07
C ASP A 140 -5.08 3.68 2.27
N MET A 141 -6.16 4.46 2.34
CA MET A 141 -6.27 5.75 1.64
C MET A 141 -5.15 6.73 2.02
N VAL A 142 -4.82 6.84 3.30
CA VAL A 142 -3.69 7.69 3.74
C VAL A 142 -2.37 7.19 3.16
N ARG A 143 -2.14 5.89 3.17
CA ARG A 143 -0.89 5.31 2.65
C ARG A 143 -0.77 5.52 1.15
N ASP A 144 -1.83 5.23 0.40
CA ASP A 144 -1.82 5.26 -1.05
C ASP A 144 -1.73 6.70 -1.55
N HIS A 145 -2.53 7.63 -1.04
CA HIS A 145 -2.45 9.04 -1.44
C HIS A 145 -1.13 9.73 -1.05
N ARG A 146 -0.43 9.29 0.02
CA ARG A 146 0.94 9.77 0.30
C ARG A 146 1.93 9.34 -0.77
N ALA A 147 1.80 8.11 -1.26
CA ALA A 147 2.63 7.61 -2.34
C ALA A 147 2.31 8.38 -3.63
N ASP A 148 1.03 8.51 -3.97
CA ASP A 148 0.57 9.21 -5.18
C ASP A 148 1.03 10.68 -5.21
N VAL A 149 0.86 11.44 -4.11
CA VAL A 149 1.34 12.82 -4.02
C VAL A 149 2.84 12.89 -4.29
N THR A 150 3.61 11.93 -3.80
CA THR A 150 5.07 11.89 -4.02
C THR A 150 5.39 11.59 -5.48
N GLU A 151 4.72 10.61 -6.06
CA GLU A 151 4.93 10.17 -7.43
C GLU A 151 4.51 11.23 -8.44
N PHE A 152 3.32 11.79 -8.30
CA PHE A 152 2.80 12.84 -9.17
C PHE A 152 3.62 14.14 -9.05
N LEU A 153 4.09 14.50 -7.84
CA LEU A 153 5.01 15.62 -7.68
C LEU A 153 6.34 15.37 -8.40
N ASN A 154 6.85 14.15 -8.35
CA ASN A 154 8.08 13.80 -9.04
C ASN A 154 7.90 13.86 -10.56
N GLU A 155 6.83 13.27 -11.09
CA GLU A 155 6.54 13.29 -12.53
C GLU A 155 6.33 14.72 -13.04
N SER A 156 5.55 15.54 -12.33
CA SER A 156 5.29 16.93 -12.73
C SER A 156 6.57 17.78 -12.84
N LYS A 157 7.62 17.43 -12.09
CA LYS A 157 8.90 18.16 -12.09
C LYS A 157 9.95 17.57 -13.00
N ASN A 158 10.01 16.25 -13.08
CA ASN A 158 11.14 15.51 -13.62
C ASN A 158 10.78 14.61 -14.81
N GLY A 159 9.48 14.45 -15.11
CA GLY A 159 9.00 13.74 -16.29
C GLY A 159 9.58 14.36 -17.57
N LYS A 160 9.75 13.54 -18.59
CA LYS A 160 10.34 13.93 -19.88
C LYS A 160 9.30 14.17 -20.95
N GLN A 161 8.17 13.48 -20.87
CA GLN A 161 7.04 13.64 -21.78
C GLN A 161 6.07 14.70 -21.26
N GLU A 162 5.74 15.67 -22.10
CA GLU A 162 4.92 16.79 -21.69
C GLU A 162 3.53 16.35 -21.21
N TRP A 163 2.91 15.40 -21.91
CA TRP A 163 1.57 14.94 -21.58
C TRP A 163 1.47 14.27 -20.19
N THR A 164 2.48 13.51 -19.78
CA THR A 164 2.50 12.90 -18.42
C THR A 164 2.77 13.95 -17.34
N LYS A 165 3.65 14.90 -17.62
CA LYS A 165 3.93 16.04 -16.72
C LYS A 165 2.69 16.91 -16.53
N ASP A 166 1.99 17.21 -17.61
CA ASP A 166 0.76 18.00 -17.58
C ASP A 166 -0.33 17.30 -16.80
N PHE A 167 -0.55 16.02 -17.07
CA PHE A 167 -1.49 15.20 -16.31
C PHE A 167 -1.15 15.18 -14.82
N ALA A 168 0.12 14.93 -14.48
CA ALA A 168 0.58 14.91 -13.09
C ALA A 168 0.38 16.27 -12.41
N SER A 169 0.73 17.37 -13.10
CA SER A 169 0.60 18.73 -12.57
C SER A 169 -0.86 19.11 -12.31
N GLN A 170 -1.77 18.73 -13.20
CA GLN A 170 -3.19 19.03 -13.10
C GLN A 170 -3.89 18.19 -12.01
N THR A 171 -3.45 16.95 -11.80
CA THR A 171 -4.05 16.02 -10.84
C THR A 171 -3.53 16.23 -9.42
N LEU A 172 -2.27 16.63 -9.27
CA LEU A 172 -1.59 16.76 -7.97
C LEU A 172 -2.35 17.60 -6.90
N PRO A 173 -2.98 18.73 -7.23
CA PRO A 173 -3.77 19.47 -6.25
C PRO A 173 -4.92 18.66 -5.65
N THR A 174 -5.62 17.88 -6.47
CA THR A 174 -6.71 16.99 -6.05
C THR A 174 -6.19 15.88 -5.13
N LEU A 175 -5.08 15.24 -5.49
CA LEU A 175 -4.48 14.20 -4.63
C LEU A 175 -4.04 14.71 -3.27
N ARG A 176 -3.53 15.94 -3.19
CA ARG A 176 -3.19 16.59 -1.90
C ARG A 176 -4.42 16.83 -1.04
N GLU A 177 -5.51 17.24 -1.63
CA GLU A 177 -6.77 17.43 -0.91
C GLU A 177 -7.34 16.10 -0.45
N HIS A 178 -7.25 15.05 -1.28
CA HIS A 178 -7.62 13.69 -0.90
C HIS A 178 -6.79 13.19 0.29
N LEU A 179 -5.46 13.37 0.25
CA LEU A 179 -4.59 13.00 1.37
C LEU A 179 -5.02 13.66 2.67
N LYS A 180 -5.24 14.98 2.63
CA LYS A 180 -5.70 15.75 3.80
C LYS A 180 -7.00 15.17 4.36
N GLN A 181 -7.99 14.91 3.50
CA GLN A 181 -9.28 14.36 3.91
C GLN A 181 -9.16 12.91 4.41
N ALA A 182 -8.29 12.10 3.81
CA ALA A 182 -8.02 10.75 4.29
C ALA A 182 -7.39 10.76 5.68
N GLU A 183 -6.48 11.72 5.98
CA GLU A 183 -5.90 11.90 7.31
C GLU A 183 -6.95 12.35 8.35
N GLU A 184 -7.82 13.29 7.98
CA GLU A 184 -8.94 13.72 8.83
C GLU A 184 -9.94 12.57 9.09
N MET A 185 -10.29 11.81 8.06
CA MET A 185 -11.13 10.62 8.16
C MET A 185 -10.50 9.57 9.08
N LEU A 186 -9.21 9.27 8.89
CA LEU A 186 -8.48 8.30 9.72
C LEU A 186 -8.52 8.72 11.20
N HIS A 187 -8.30 10.00 11.49
CA HIS A 187 -8.36 10.52 12.86
C HIS A 187 -9.75 10.32 13.50
N LYS A 188 -10.83 10.44 12.72
CA LYS A 188 -12.20 10.27 13.22
C LYS A 188 -12.57 8.80 13.47
N VAL A 189 -12.10 7.88 12.61
CA VAL A 189 -12.47 6.45 12.71
C VAL A 189 -11.53 5.64 13.61
N GLU A 190 -10.34 6.16 13.95
CA GLU A 190 -9.47 5.53 14.93
C GLU A 190 -9.93 5.83 16.37
N PRO A 191 -9.98 4.82 17.25
CA PRO A 191 -10.29 5.07 18.64
C PRO A 191 -9.21 5.97 19.25
N ALA A 192 -9.63 6.96 20.06
CA ALA A 192 -8.70 7.78 20.82
C ALA A 192 -7.75 6.88 21.59
N LYS A 193 -6.44 7.15 21.48
CA LYS A 193 -5.42 6.43 22.30
C LYS A 193 -5.75 6.68 23.76
N THR A 194 -6.31 5.69 24.44
CA THR A 194 -6.45 5.73 25.90
C THR A 194 -5.04 5.75 26.48
N THR A 195 -4.57 6.92 26.87
CA THR A 195 -3.42 7.05 27.77
C THR A 195 -3.79 6.37 29.08
N LYS A 196 -3.32 5.13 29.28
CA LYS A 196 -3.36 4.51 30.61
C LYS A 196 -2.46 5.37 31.50
N THR A 197 -3.06 6.29 32.22
CA THR A 197 -2.42 6.94 33.36
C THR A 197 -2.25 5.83 34.40
N SER A 198 -1.06 5.27 34.52
CA SER A 198 -0.70 4.42 35.67
C SER A 198 -0.69 5.33 36.89
N LYS A 199 -1.76 5.29 37.68
CA LYS A 199 -1.69 5.80 39.03
C LYS A 199 -0.83 4.82 39.83
N SER A 200 0.35 5.29 40.19
CA SER A 200 1.16 4.74 41.26
C SER A 200 0.49 5.04 42.60
#